data_6d907eb5fd96e01fbc13485bc316586f
#
_entry.id   6d907eb5fd96e01fbc13485bc316586f
#
_cell.length_a   1.000
_cell.length_b   1.000
_cell.length_c   1.000
_cell.angle_alpha   90.00
_cell.angle_beta   90.00
_cell.angle_gamma   90.00
#
_symmetry.space_group_name_H-M   'P 1'
#
loop_
_entity.id
_entity.type
_entity.pdbx_description
1 polymer ?
#
loop_
_entity_poly.entity_id
_entity_poly.type
_entity_poly.pdbx_seq_one_letter_code
_entity_poly.pdbx_strand_id
1 'polypeptide(L)'
;MVKSRKINFILLSAVFLSIIYYFLGLKLFLAAFLGISGLLLVIYDIKIGLFASAFLYPFVPDALGLIMLLSMGFFVLLRTFLYKEEFKVGERTVPLAIFVFIIVFSTITSIDPSGSARDLALNAAGISFLFAMTNSIKTKGQLNAFISTLLLSALVVALLGVLQYFTGVEMRPEWLDTENNTDIAVRVYSVFFNPNILAEYLVLITPIAVGMTWYTKSMRKKFLFAGSTGILLICIVMTLSRGGWVGIALAALAFVLLVDKKLLLLGVPMVLGGLAFLPQKVVDRITSIGSTVDSSNMYRIKIWQITRDVIRDNMVAGVGFGYVPFKETFERYIRTMPIYHAHNTYLEVAAEIGLIGFIFFILLLFSSLKYTYVNLVKSQDKYYKYLGAGLFASIIGIMGHGLVEHFLYIPRIIFTFWIVLGIIFTAINVEKLEREESLEEIENKDNLKEENIIEAETI
;
A
#
# COMPACT_ATOMS: atom_id res chain seq x y z
N MET A 1 19.26 -50.43 -1.80
CA MET A 1 19.42 -49.59 -0.58
C MET A 1 18.69 -48.26 -0.61
N VAL A 2 18.78 -47.44 -1.64
CA VAL A 2 18.12 -46.10 -1.74
C VAL A 2 16.57 -46.19 -1.74
N LYS A 3 15.98 -47.20 -2.39
CA LYS A 3 14.51 -47.42 -2.47
C LYS A 3 13.92 -47.79 -1.10
N SER A 4 14.63 -48.59 -0.29
CA SER A 4 14.21 -48.95 1.07
C SER A 4 14.25 -47.75 2.02
N ARG A 5 15.27 -46.89 1.95
CA ARG A 5 15.34 -45.65 2.78
C ARG A 5 14.22 -44.69 2.50
N LYS A 6 13.81 -44.51 1.23
CA LYS A 6 12.66 -43.64 0.85
C LYS A 6 11.33 -44.17 1.39
N ILE A 7 11.12 -45.51 1.33
CA ILE A 7 9.90 -46.14 1.86
C ILE A 7 9.83 -46.00 3.39
N ASN A 8 10.94 -46.21 4.10
CA ASN A 8 10.98 -46.05 5.55
C ASN A 8 10.74 -44.60 5.99
N PHE A 9 11.27 -43.62 5.23
CA PHE A 9 11.01 -42.22 5.50
C PHE A 9 9.53 -41.83 5.32
N ILE A 10 8.88 -42.32 4.27
CA ILE A 10 7.45 -42.07 4.00
C ILE A 10 6.59 -42.72 5.13
N LEU A 11 6.89 -43.93 5.52
CA LEU A 11 6.17 -44.62 6.60
C LEU A 11 6.32 -43.89 7.95
N LEU A 12 7.54 -43.50 8.31
CA LEU A 12 7.80 -42.73 9.53
C LEU A 12 7.08 -41.36 9.52
N SER A 13 7.09 -40.67 8.38
CA SER A 13 6.38 -39.42 8.23
C SER A 13 4.85 -39.60 8.36
N ALA A 14 4.30 -40.67 7.78
CA ALA A 14 2.87 -40.97 7.87
C ALA A 14 2.45 -41.31 9.32
N VAL A 15 3.25 -42.11 10.03
CA VAL A 15 3.01 -42.40 11.46
C VAL A 15 3.08 -41.13 12.30
N PHE A 16 4.09 -40.31 12.10
CA PHE A 16 4.25 -39.01 12.80
C PHE A 16 3.07 -38.09 12.58
N LEU A 17 2.63 -37.90 11.32
CA LEU A 17 1.47 -37.10 10.99
C LEU A 17 0.17 -37.67 11.59
N SER A 18 0.01 -39.00 11.63
CA SER A 18 -1.14 -39.65 12.26
C SER A 18 -1.19 -39.41 13.77
N ILE A 19 -0.04 -39.42 14.44
CA ILE A 19 0.07 -39.11 15.87
C ILE A 19 -0.31 -37.65 16.13
N ILE A 20 0.21 -36.71 15.33
CA ILE A 20 -0.14 -35.28 15.44
C ILE A 20 -1.64 -35.08 15.21
N TYR A 21 -2.21 -35.73 14.19
CA TYR A 21 -3.66 -35.66 13.93
C TYR A 21 -4.48 -36.18 15.12
N TYR A 22 -4.08 -37.28 15.74
CA TYR A 22 -4.77 -37.83 16.88
C TYR A 22 -4.84 -36.87 18.08
N PHE A 23 -3.73 -36.16 18.37
CA PHE A 23 -3.68 -35.21 19.49
C PHE A 23 -4.31 -33.86 19.21
N LEU A 24 -4.23 -33.36 17.96
CA LEU A 24 -4.70 -32.00 17.61
C LEU A 24 -6.14 -31.97 17.10
N GLY A 25 -6.66 -33.07 16.60
CA GLY A 25 -7.92 -33.11 15.85
C GLY A 25 -7.79 -32.48 14.46
N LEU A 26 -8.78 -32.71 13.59
CA LEU A 26 -8.68 -32.35 12.15
C LEU A 26 -8.39 -30.87 11.89
N LYS A 27 -9.07 -29.96 12.59
CA LYS A 27 -8.94 -28.50 12.33
C LYS A 27 -7.54 -28.00 12.66
N LEU A 28 -7.02 -28.33 13.84
CA LEU A 28 -5.68 -27.91 14.28
C LEU A 28 -4.57 -28.62 13.50
N PHE A 29 -4.78 -29.89 13.16
CA PHE A 29 -3.86 -30.64 12.29
C PHE A 29 -3.74 -29.99 10.92
N LEU A 30 -4.87 -29.67 10.25
CA LEU A 30 -4.85 -29.00 8.97
C LEU A 30 -4.21 -27.60 9.05
N ALA A 31 -4.50 -26.84 10.10
CA ALA A 31 -3.88 -25.53 10.31
C ALA A 31 -2.37 -25.63 10.49
N ALA A 32 -1.90 -26.59 11.32
CA ALA A 32 -0.47 -26.83 11.53
C ALA A 32 0.21 -27.35 10.26
N PHE A 33 -0.41 -28.28 9.55
CA PHE A 33 0.13 -28.84 8.30
C PHE A 33 0.26 -27.76 7.21
N LEU A 34 -0.78 -26.95 7.00
CA LEU A 34 -0.75 -25.84 6.05
C LEU A 34 0.24 -24.75 6.47
N GLY A 35 0.32 -24.44 7.77
CA GLY A 35 1.29 -23.47 8.31
C GLY A 35 2.74 -23.93 8.10
N ILE A 36 3.06 -25.17 8.46
CA ILE A 36 4.41 -25.74 8.27
C ILE A 36 4.76 -25.84 6.79
N SER A 37 3.83 -26.35 5.97
CA SER A 37 4.04 -26.45 4.52
C SER A 37 4.24 -25.07 3.88
N GLY A 38 3.44 -24.07 4.27
CA GLY A 38 3.60 -22.70 3.84
C GLY A 38 4.95 -22.11 4.26
N LEU A 39 5.39 -22.35 5.49
CA LEU A 39 6.70 -21.93 5.99
C LEU A 39 7.85 -22.56 5.18
N LEU A 40 7.78 -23.86 4.91
CA LEU A 40 8.79 -24.57 4.10
C LEU A 40 8.84 -24.02 2.67
N LEU A 41 7.69 -23.69 2.07
CA LEU A 41 7.63 -23.04 0.75
C LEU A 41 8.26 -21.65 0.75
N VAL A 42 8.05 -20.86 1.80
CA VAL A 42 8.68 -19.53 1.95
C VAL A 42 10.19 -19.65 2.15
N ILE A 43 10.66 -20.64 2.91
CA ILE A 43 12.10 -20.92 3.07
C ILE A 43 12.71 -21.34 1.73
N TYR A 44 11.99 -22.13 0.93
CA TYR A 44 12.43 -22.56 -0.40
C TYR A 44 12.52 -21.39 -1.39
N ASP A 45 11.47 -20.60 -1.51
CA ASP A 45 11.46 -19.37 -2.31
C ASP A 45 10.64 -18.26 -1.60
N ILE A 46 11.33 -17.27 -1.07
CA ILE A 46 10.73 -16.16 -0.34
C ILE A 46 9.70 -15.38 -1.18
N LYS A 47 9.81 -15.43 -2.51
CA LYS A 47 8.83 -14.78 -3.41
C LYS A 47 7.43 -15.37 -3.25
N ILE A 48 7.31 -16.65 -2.92
CA ILE A 48 6.02 -17.28 -2.63
C ILE A 48 5.38 -16.59 -1.42
N GLY A 49 6.15 -16.36 -0.36
CA GLY A 49 5.68 -15.64 0.82
C GLY A 49 5.31 -14.19 0.53
N LEU A 50 6.12 -13.48 -0.27
CA LEU A 50 5.83 -12.12 -0.69
C LEU A 50 4.51 -12.02 -1.47
N PHE A 51 4.30 -12.91 -2.44
CA PHE A 51 3.10 -12.92 -3.27
C PHE A 51 1.86 -13.33 -2.46
N ALA A 52 1.99 -14.36 -1.62
CA ALA A 52 0.92 -14.79 -0.72
C ALA A 52 0.55 -13.66 0.25
N SER A 53 1.53 -12.98 0.84
CA SER A 53 1.28 -11.85 1.74
C SER A 53 0.58 -10.70 1.03
N ALA A 54 1.04 -10.32 -0.18
CA ALA A 54 0.43 -9.27 -0.98
C ALA A 54 -1.02 -9.58 -1.38
N PHE A 55 -1.35 -10.87 -1.57
CA PHE A 55 -2.71 -11.29 -1.88
C PHE A 55 -3.59 -11.34 -0.63
N LEU A 56 -3.10 -11.91 0.46
CA LEU A 56 -3.91 -12.30 1.62
C LEU A 56 -4.09 -11.20 2.67
N TYR A 57 -3.15 -10.21 2.78
CA TYR A 57 -3.19 -9.24 3.88
C TYR A 57 -4.52 -8.47 4.04
N PRO A 58 -5.30 -8.15 2.97
CA PRO A 58 -6.57 -7.47 3.16
C PRO A 58 -7.66 -8.36 3.80
N PHE A 59 -7.51 -9.69 3.67
CA PHE A 59 -8.53 -10.67 4.06
C PHE A 59 -8.29 -11.30 5.43
N VAL A 60 -7.09 -11.19 5.97
CA VAL A 60 -6.71 -11.79 7.25
C VAL A 60 -6.87 -10.80 8.41
N PRO A 61 -6.99 -11.28 9.67
CA PRO A 61 -6.92 -10.40 10.85
C PRO A 61 -5.62 -9.61 10.88
N ASP A 62 -5.67 -8.37 11.40
CA ASP A 62 -4.55 -7.43 11.39
C ASP A 62 -3.28 -7.99 12.06
N ALA A 63 -3.42 -8.76 13.16
CA ALA A 63 -2.30 -9.42 13.82
C ALA A 63 -1.61 -10.44 12.92
N LEU A 64 -2.37 -11.21 12.13
CA LEU A 64 -1.80 -12.16 11.18
C LEU A 64 -1.12 -11.42 10.02
N GLY A 65 -1.74 -10.34 9.51
CA GLY A 65 -1.12 -9.47 8.51
C GLY A 65 0.21 -8.91 8.98
N LEU A 66 0.29 -8.42 10.23
CA LEU A 66 1.53 -7.95 10.85
C LEU A 66 2.60 -9.04 10.86
N ILE A 67 2.26 -10.24 11.37
CA ILE A 67 3.20 -11.38 11.41
C ILE A 67 3.67 -11.76 10.01
N MET A 68 2.75 -11.84 9.04
CA MET A 68 3.08 -12.18 7.66
C MET A 68 4.08 -11.19 7.05
N LEU A 69 3.83 -9.88 7.18
CA LEU A 69 4.71 -8.88 6.59
C LEU A 69 6.06 -8.79 7.32
N LEU A 70 6.05 -8.83 8.65
CA LEU A 70 7.27 -8.78 9.47
C LEU A 70 8.18 -10.00 9.21
N SER A 71 7.58 -11.20 9.09
CA SER A 71 8.34 -12.42 8.84
C SER A 71 9.08 -12.41 7.50
N MET A 72 8.58 -11.71 6.48
CA MET A 72 9.28 -11.62 5.19
C MET A 72 10.65 -10.95 5.33
N GLY A 73 10.73 -9.85 6.08
CA GLY A 73 12.03 -9.22 6.35
C GLY A 73 12.95 -10.10 7.19
N PHE A 74 12.40 -10.79 8.20
CA PHE A 74 13.17 -11.75 8.98
C PHE A 74 13.78 -12.85 8.08
N PHE A 75 12.99 -13.42 7.15
CA PHE A 75 13.51 -14.44 6.23
C PHE A 75 14.57 -13.90 5.27
N VAL A 76 14.46 -12.65 4.81
CA VAL A 76 15.52 -12.03 4.00
C VAL A 76 16.80 -11.90 4.81
N LEU A 77 16.74 -11.38 6.03
CA LEU A 77 17.91 -11.26 6.91
C LEU A 77 18.52 -12.62 7.24
N LEU A 78 17.68 -13.63 7.48
CA LEU A 78 18.13 -14.99 7.72
C LEU A 78 18.88 -15.56 6.49
N ARG A 79 18.35 -15.34 5.29
CA ARG A 79 19.02 -15.77 4.03
C ARG A 79 20.35 -15.05 3.84
N THR A 80 20.37 -13.73 4.06
CA THR A 80 21.61 -12.94 4.03
C THR A 80 22.68 -13.53 4.95
N PHE A 81 22.28 -13.88 6.17
CA PHE A 81 23.20 -14.48 7.14
C PHE A 81 23.66 -15.89 6.75
N LEU A 82 22.71 -16.77 6.36
CA LEU A 82 23.00 -18.19 6.06
C LEU A 82 23.70 -18.39 4.72
N TYR A 83 23.31 -17.66 3.69
CA TYR A 83 23.82 -17.84 2.32
C TYR A 83 24.80 -16.75 1.90
N LYS A 84 25.13 -15.80 2.80
CA LYS A 84 26.00 -14.65 2.53
C LYS A 84 25.51 -13.82 1.32
N GLU A 85 24.19 -13.77 1.11
CA GLU A 85 23.59 -12.94 0.10
C GLU A 85 23.76 -11.46 0.50
N GLU A 86 24.05 -10.58 -0.44
CA GLU A 86 24.23 -9.16 -0.18
C GLU A 86 22.88 -8.50 0.14
N PHE A 87 22.75 -7.88 1.32
CA PHE A 87 21.58 -7.10 1.67
C PHE A 87 21.75 -5.65 1.20
N LYS A 88 20.93 -5.24 0.24
CA LYS A 88 21.00 -3.91 -0.35
C LYS A 88 20.00 -2.98 0.33
N VAL A 89 20.51 -1.98 1.03
CA VAL A 89 19.70 -0.91 1.65
C VAL A 89 19.38 0.19 0.62
N GLY A 90 20.32 0.48 -0.28
CA GLY A 90 20.20 1.50 -1.32
C GLY A 90 20.37 2.94 -0.80
N GLU A 91 20.96 3.81 -1.60
CA GLU A 91 21.23 5.22 -1.23
C GLU A 91 19.95 6.06 -1.04
N ARG A 92 18.83 5.61 -1.66
CA ARG A 92 17.54 6.31 -1.65
C ARG A 92 16.74 6.12 -0.35
N THR A 93 17.26 5.32 0.58
CA THR A 93 16.60 5.00 1.86
C THR A 93 16.91 6.01 2.96
N VAL A 94 17.76 7.01 2.73
CA VAL A 94 18.12 8.00 3.76
C VAL A 94 16.89 8.70 4.37
N PRO A 95 15.92 9.24 3.58
CA PRO A 95 14.72 9.84 4.18
C PRO A 95 13.90 8.83 4.98
N LEU A 96 13.84 7.57 4.53
CA LEU A 96 13.19 6.49 5.25
C LEU A 96 13.91 6.17 6.57
N ALA A 97 15.24 6.07 6.56
CA ALA A 97 16.02 5.80 7.76
C ALA A 97 15.86 6.89 8.81
N ILE A 98 15.85 8.17 8.41
CA ILE A 98 15.59 9.29 9.30
C ILE A 98 14.16 9.21 9.86
N PHE A 99 13.16 8.92 9.04
CA PHE A 99 11.79 8.76 9.51
C PHE A 99 11.67 7.61 10.51
N VAL A 100 12.28 6.45 10.23
CA VAL A 100 12.35 5.31 11.16
C VAL A 100 12.98 5.70 12.50
N PHE A 101 14.10 6.42 12.46
CA PHE A 101 14.75 6.91 13.68
C PHE A 101 13.79 7.79 14.50
N ILE A 102 13.07 8.70 13.85
CA ILE A 102 12.13 9.62 14.50
C ILE A 102 10.98 8.87 15.15
N ILE A 103 10.33 7.91 14.43
CA ILE A 103 9.20 7.17 15.01
C ILE A 103 9.63 6.27 16.16
N VAL A 104 10.84 5.69 16.12
CA VAL A 104 11.43 4.95 17.24
C VAL A 104 11.67 5.87 18.43
N PHE A 105 12.32 7.02 18.19
CA PHE A 105 12.57 8.02 19.23
C PHE A 105 11.27 8.52 19.86
N SER A 106 10.27 8.89 19.04
CA SER A 106 8.97 9.34 19.51
C SER A 106 8.20 8.24 20.28
N THR A 107 8.40 6.96 19.92
CA THR A 107 7.83 5.84 20.69
C THR A 107 8.45 5.74 22.08
N ILE A 108 9.77 5.88 22.18
CA ILE A 108 10.50 5.80 23.47
C ILE A 108 10.14 6.98 24.39
N THR A 109 9.97 8.16 23.82
CA THR A 109 9.64 9.39 24.55
C THR A 109 8.13 9.65 24.69
N SER A 110 7.29 8.72 24.25
CA SER A 110 5.83 8.82 24.27
C SER A 110 5.28 8.94 25.70
N ILE A 111 4.14 9.63 25.83
CA ILE A 111 3.36 9.63 27.09
C ILE A 111 2.78 8.25 27.42
N ASP A 112 2.56 7.41 26.39
CA ASP A 112 2.22 5.98 26.51
C ASP A 112 3.11 5.16 25.56
N PRO A 113 4.32 4.72 26.00
CA PRO A 113 5.22 3.93 25.17
C PRO A 113 4.63 2.59 24.74
N SER A 114 3.74 1.97 25.54
CA SER A 114 3.13 0.69 25.22
C SER A 114 2.10 0.83 24.10
N GLY A 115 1.28 1.86 24.13
CA GLY A 115 0.36 2.21 23.06
C GLY A 115 1.09 2.55 21.77
N SER A 116 2.17 3.34 21.84
CA SER A 116 3.03 3.67 20.70
C SER A 116 3.71 2.45 20.08
N ALA A 117 4.12 1.47 20.89
CA ALA A 117 4.80 0.26 20.41
C ALA A 117 3.97 -0.54 19.40
N ARG A 118 2.62 -0.53 19.52
CA ARG A 118 1.73 -1.16 18.56
C ARG A 118 1.88 -0.54 17.16
N ASP A 119 1.81 0.77 17.06
CA ASP A 119 1.86 1.48 15.78
C ASP A 119 3.27 1.47 15.19
N LEU A 120 4.31 1.49 16.04
CA LEU A 120 5.68 1.22 15.63
C LEU A 120 5.83 -0.18 15.02
N ALA A 121 5.26 -1.22 15.64
CA ALA A 121 5.32 -2.59 15.13
C ALA A 121 4.61 -2.74 13.76
N LEU A 122 3.47 -2.05 13.55
CA LEU A 122 2.76 -2.05 12.28
C LEU A 122 3.61 -1.41 11.16
N ASN A 123 4.22 -0.26 11.44
CA ASN A 123 5.11 0.39 10.49
C ASN A 123 6.39 -0.43 10.25
N ALA A 124 6.98 -1.01 11.29
CA ALA A 124 8.13 -1.91 11.17
C ALA A 124 7.82 -3.13 10.29
N ALA A 125 6.62 -3.72 10.39
CA ALA A 125 6.21 -4.81 9.54
C ALA A 125 6.11 -4.40 8.07
N GLY A 126 5.49 -3.25 7.77
CA GLY A 126 5.41 -2.72 6.41
C GLY A 126 6.78 -2.38 5.83
N ILE A 127 7.67 -1.74 6.59
CA ILE A 127 9.04 -1.42 6.20
C ILE A 127 9.87 -2.70 5.99
N SER A 128 9.70 -3.68 6.87
CA SER A 128 10.31 -5.01 6.75
C SER A 128 9.94 -5.68 5.43
N PHE A 129 8.65 -5.63 5.08
CA PHE A 129 8.14 -6.15 3.80
C PHE A 129 8.69 -5.37 2.59
N LEU A 130 8.79 -4.04 2.67
CA LEU A 130 9.42 -3.21 1.66
C LEU A 130 10.86 -3.68 1.37
N PHE A 131 11.68 -3.88 2.40
CA PHE A 131 13.04 -4.39 2.23
C PHE A 131 13.07 -5.82 1.69
N ALA A 132 12.12 -6.67 2.11
CA ALA A 132 11.99 -8.02 1.60
C ALA A 132 11.70 -8.03 0.08
N MET A 133 10.78 -7.18 -0.39
CA MET A 133 10.50 -7.00 -1.81
C MET A 133 11.74 -6.56 -2.58
N THR A 134 12.40 -5.49 -2.12
CA THR A 134 13.54 -4.86 -2.78
C THR A 134 14.74 -5.82 -2.91
N ASN A 135 14.92 -6.69 -1.92
CA ASN A 135 16.01 -7.67 -1.91
C ASN A 135 15.68 -8.98 -2.63
N SER A 136 14.42 -9.33 -2.84
CA SER A 136 14.01 -10.61 -3.41
C SER A 136 13.50 -10.54 -4.86
N ILE A 137 12.92 -9.43 -5.28
CA ILE A 137 12.41 -9.22 -6.64
C ILE A 137 13.51 -8.55 -7.47
N LYS A 138 14.06 -9.26 -8.45
CA LYS A 138 15.25 -8.82 -9.21
C LYS A 138 14.97 -8.61 -10.69
N THR A 139 13.85 -9.07 -11.23
CA THR A 139 13.53 -8.98 -12.65
C THR A 139 12.17 -8.31 -12.88
N LYS A 140 12.02 -7.66 -14.02
CA LYS A 140 10.77 -7.07 -14.50
C LYS A 140 9.60 -8.08 -14.53
N GLY A 141 9.91 -9.35 -14.89
CA GLY A 141 8.91 -10.41 -14.88
C GLY A 141 8.37 -10.70 -13.48
N GLN A 142 9.26 -10.79 -12.47
CA GLN A 142 8.88 -10.98 -11.06
C GLN A 142 8.11 -9.78 -10.51
N LEU A 143 8.57 -8.56 -10.81
CA LEU A 143 7.88 -7.33 -10.42
C LEU A 143 6.46 -7.26 -11.01
N ASN A 144 6.33 -7.56 -12.31
CA ASN A 144 5.03 -7.59 -12.97
C ASN A 144 4.09 -8.66 -12.39
N ALA A 145 4.62 -9.84 -12.03
CA ALA A 145 3.86 -10.89 -11.37
C ALA A 145 3.38 -10.44 -9.96
N PHE A 146 4.25 -9.80 -9.19
CA PHE A 146 3.90 -9.25 -7.87
C PHE A 146 2.78 -8.20 -7.98
N ILE A 147 2.92 -7.22 -8.89
CA ILE A 147 1.90 -6.20 -9.14
C ILE A 147 0.59 -6.84 -9.58
N SER A 148 0.63 -7.83 -10.48
CA SER A 148 -0.57 -8.54 -10.93
C SER A 148 -1.27 -9.29 -9.77
N THR A 149 -0.51 -9.86 -8.83
CA THR A 149 -1.04 -10.50 -7.63
C THR A 149 -1.72 -9.49 -6.70
N LEU A 150 -1.11 -8.32 -6.48
CA LEU A 150 -1.69 -7.24 -5.69
C LEU A 150 -2.98 -6.70 -6.34
N LEU A 151 -2.99 -6.50 -7.66
CA LEU A 151 -4.18 -6.05 -8.40
C LEU A 151 -5.29 -7.09 -8.39
N LEU A 152 -4.97 -8.38 -8.44
CA LEU A 152 -5.95 -9.45 -8.30
C LEU A 152 -6.58 -9.45 -6.90
N SER A 153 -5.78 -9.27 -5.85
CA SER A 153 -6.29 -9.09 -4.48
C SER A 153 -7.25 -7.91 -4.39
N ALA A 154 -6.86 -6.76 -4.94
CA ALA A 154 -7.68 -5.56 -4.96
C ALA A 154 -8.98 -5.74 -5.76
N LEU A 155 -8.93 -6.47 -6.87
CA LEU A 155 -10.12 -6.82 -7.64
C LEU A 155 -11.10 -7.66 -6.82
N VAL A 156 -10.62 -8.66 -6.06
CA VAL A 156 -11.48 -9.46 -5.17
C VAL A 156 -12.10 -8.57 -4.09
N VAL A 157 -11.30 -7.69 -3.47
CA VAL A 157 -11.80 -6.70 -2.50
C VAL A 157 -12.91 -5.83 -3.11
N ALA A 158 -12.69 -5.30 -4.30
CA ALA A 158 -13.67 -4.44 -4.97
C ALA A 158 -14.94 -5.20 -5.38
N LEU A 159 -14.80 -6.42 -5.87
CA LEU A 159 -15.96 -7.29 -6.20
C LEU A 159 -16.81 -7.59 -4.97
N LEU A 160 -16.19 -7.88 -3.82
CA LEU A 160 -16.91 -8.03 -2.55
C LEU A 160 -17.63 -6.75 -2.15
N GLY A 161 -17.00 -5.57 -2.35
CA GLY A 161 -17.65 -4.28 -2.13
C GLY A 161 -18.84 -4.05 -3.07
N VAL A 162 -18.69 -4.33 -4.36
CA VAL A 162 -19.79 -4.24 -5.32
C VAL A 162 -20.93 -5.23 -4.98
N LEU A 163 -20.59 -6.46 -4.56
CA LEU A 163 -21.58 -7.44 -4.11
C LEU A 163 -22.38 -6.91 -2.90
N GLN A 164 -21.72 -6.28 -1.92
CA GLN A 164 -22.39 -5.67 -0.75
C GLN A 164 -23.46 -4.63 -1.15
N TYR A 165 -23.26 -3.91 -2.25
CA TYR A 165 -24.25 -2.95 -2.73
C TYR A 165 -25.57 -3.61 -3.12
N PHE A 166 -25.52 -4.80 -3.74
CA PHE A 166 -26.69 -5.54 -4.20
C PHE A 166 -27.30 -6.41 -3.09
N THR A 167 -26.50 -6.98 -2.20
CA THR A 167 -26.97 -7.86 -1.12
C THR A 167 -27.40 -7.10 0.14
N GLY A 168 -27.08 -5.81 0.20
CA GLY A 168 -27.19 -5.03 1.42
C GLY A 168 -26.02 -5.30 2.37
N VAL A 169 -25.79 -4.38 3.29
CA VAL A 169 -24.77 -4.47 4.32
C VAL A 169 -25.23 -3.71 5.55
N GLU A 170 -24.88 -4.19 6.74
CA GLU A 170 -25.17 -3.51 7.98
C GLU A 170 -24.46 -2.15 8.04
N MET A 171 -25.23 -1.09 8.23
CA MET A 171 -24.73 0.28 8.30
C MET A 171 -24.66 0.73 9.75
N ARG A 172 -23.48 1.20 10.16
CA ARG A 172 -23.34 1.81 11.49
C ARG A 172 -23.93 3.22 11.47
N PRO A 173 -24.67 3.61 12.54
CA PRO A 173 -25.28 4.94 12.61
C PRO A 173 -24.28 6.11 12.38
N GLU A 174 -23.03 5.95 12.82
CA GLU A 174 -21.98 6.95 12.70
C GLU A 174 -21.59 7.23 11.23
N TRP A 175 -21.95 6.34 10.29
CA TRP A 175 -21.67 6.51 8.84
C TRP A 175 -22.82 7.14 8.08
N LEU A 176 -23.96 7.29 8.76
CA LEU A 176 -25.19 7.86 8.23
C LEU A 176 -25.33 9.28 8.79
N ASP A 177 -25.36 10.26 7.94
CA ASP A 177 -25.80 11.60 8.29
C ASP A 177 -27.34 11.63 8.20
N THR A 178 -27.99 11.17 9.27
CA THR A 178 -29.45 10.99 9.32
C THR A 178 -30.20 12.33 9.30
N GLU A 179 -29.53 13.44 9.61
CA GLU A 179 -30.16 14.77 9.64
C GLU A 179 -30.17 15.41 8.24
N ASN A 180 -29.09 15.25 7.45
CA ASN A 180 -28.93 15.92 6.17
C ASN A 180 -28.95 14.99 4.94
N ASN A 181 -28.83 13.66 5.14
CA ASN A 181 -28.74 12.66 4.07
C ASN A 181 -29.51 11.38 4.43
N THR A 182 -30.83 11.51 4.66
CA THR A 182 -31.74 10.41 5.05
C THR A 182 -31.81 9.28 4.02
N ASP A 183 -31.42 9.52 2.78
CA ASP A 183 -31.58 8.58 1.66
C ASP A 183 -30.35 7.71 1.37
N ILE A 184 -29.27 7.80 2.15
CA ILE A 184 -28.10 6.93 1.96
C ILE A 184 -28.39 5.56 2.57
N ALA A 185 -28.94 4.66 1.75
CA ALA A 185 -29.30 3.32 2.20
C ALA A 185 -28.09 2.37 2.36
N VAL A 186 -27.05 2.49 1.51
CA VAL A 186 -25.89 1.58 1.51
C VAL A 186 -24.61 2.33 1.16
N ARG A 187 -23.57 2.17 2.00
CA ARG A 187 -22.18 2.52 1.72
C ARG A 187 -21.32 1.27 1.82
N VAL A 188 -20.69 0.88 0.72
CA VAL A 188 -19.90 -0.36 0.69
C VAL A 188 -18.57 -0.18 1.43
N TYR A 189 -18.13 -1.23 2.15
CA TYR A 189 -16.85 -1.23 2.88
C TYR A 189 -16.03 -2.52 2.67
N SER A 190 -16.58 -3.51 1.94
CA SER A 190 -15.91 -4.78 1.65
C SER A 190 -15.39 -5.45 2.95
N VAL A 191 -14.10 -5.81 2.97
CA VAL A 191 -13.41 -6.43 4.11
C VAL A 191 -12.80 -5.42 5.09
N PHE A 192 -12.94 -4.11 4.84
CA PHE A 192 -12.33 -3.06 5.66
C PHE A 192 -13.24 -2.54 6.79
N PHE A 193 -14.50 -2.94 6.82
CA PHE A 193 -15.49 -2.57 7.84
C PHE A 193 -15.72 -1.05 8.01
N ASN A 194 -15.22 -0.23 7.07
CA ASN A 194 -15.43 1.22 7.01
C ASN A 194 -15.30 1.71 5.56
N PRO A 195 -16.29 2.46 5.02
CA PRO A 195 -16.25 2.96 3.64
C PRO A 195 -15.08 3.89 3.33
N ASN A 196 -14.65 4.73 4.27
CA ASN A 196 -13.53 5.63 4.05
C ASN A 196 -12.21 4.86 3.96
N ILE A 197 -12.04 3.83 4.78
CA ILE A 197 -10.85 2.96 4.77
C ILE A 197 -10.78 2.15 3.46
N LEU A 198 -11.91 1.61 2.99
CA LEU A 198 -11.96 0.97 1.67
C LEU A 198 -11.55 1.96 0.57
N ALA A 199 -12.04 3.20 0.65
CA ALA A 199 -11.66 4.24 -0.32
C ALA A 199 -10.15 4.56 -0.28
N GLU A 200 -9.52 4.64 0.89
CA GLU A 200 -8.06 4.81 1.04
C GLU A 200 -7.27 3.70 0.34
N TYR A 201 -7.65 2.44 0.60
CA TYR A 201 -7.06 1.29 -0.06
C TYR A 201 -7.16 1.38 -1.58
N LEU A 202 -8.35 1.68 -2.09
CA LEU A 202 -8.59 1.76 -3.52
C LEU A 202 -7.88 2.97 -4.17
N VAL A 203 -7.76 4.11 -3.48
CA VAL A 203 -7.00 5.28 -3.93
C VAL A 203 -5.51 4.93 -4.10
N LEU A 204 -4.95 4.11 -3.21
CA LEU A 204 -3.56 3.66 -3.32
C LEU A 204 -3.34 2.68 -4.49
N ILE A 205 -4.30 1.80 -4.77
CA ILE A 205 -4.09 0.70 -5.74
C ILE A 205 -4.58 1.04 -7.15
N THR A 206 -5.69 1.77 -7.29
CA THR A 206 -6.30 2.03 -8.61
C THR A 206 -5.36 2.72 -9.60
N PRO A 207 -4.56 3.74 -9.23
CA PRO A 207 -3.66 4.38 -10.18
C PRO A 207 -2.58 3.44 -10.73
N ILE A 208 -2.16 2.44 -9.95
CA ILE A 208 -1.23 1.39 -10.40
C ILE A 208 -1.90 0.54 -11.49
N ALA A 209 -3.18 0.15 -11.28
CA ALA A 209 -3.95 -0.57 -12.28
C ALA A 209 -4.12 0.23 -13.59
N VAL A 210 -4.33 1.56 -13.49
CA VAL A 210 -4.36 2.47 -14.65
C VAL A 210 -3.02 2.44 -15.38
N GLY A 211 -1.90 2.54 -14.68
CA GLY A 211 -0.55 2.47 -15.28
C GLY A 211 -0.32 1.16 -16.04
N MET A 212 -0.70 0.03 -15.46
CA MET A 212 -0.59 -1.29 -16.07
C MET A 212 -1.51 -1.44 -17.30
N THR A 213 -2.73 -0.89 -17.25
CA THR A 213 -3.64 -0.82 -18.38
C THR A 213 -3.03 -0.05 -19.56
N TRP A 214 -2.39 1.07 -19.26
CA TRP A 214 -1.77 1.96 -20.26
C TRP A 214 -0.55 1.32 -20.94
N TYR A 215 0.27 0.61 -20.16
CA TYR A 215 1.43 -0.11 -20.67
C TYR A 215 1.07 -1.27 -21.59
N THR A 216 -0.01 -2.01 -21.27
CA THR A 216 -0.28 -3.31 -21.86
C THR A 216 -0.66 -3.21 -23.34
N LYS A 217 0.11 -3.87 -24.23
CA LYS A 217 -0.14 -3.90 -25.68
C LYS A 217 -1.11 -5.00 -26.10
N SER A 218 -1.11 -6.15 -25.41
CA SER A 218 -2.01 -7.27 -25.69
C SER A 218 -3.46 -6.89 -25.40
N MET A 219 -4.33 -6.92 -26.39
CA MET A 219 -5.74 -6.53 -26.23
C MET A 219 -6.45 -7.34 -25.13
N ARG A 220 -6.22 -8.64 -25.04
CA ARG A 220 -6.81 -9.48 -23.97
C ARG A 220 -6.39 -9.02 -22.58
N LYS A 221 -5.09 -8.80 -22.35
CA LYS A 221 -4.57 -8.30 -21.07
C LYS A 221 -5.05 -6.87 -20.80
N LYS A 222 -5.13 -6.03 -21.83
CA LYS A 222 -5.62 -4.66 -21.72
C LYS A 222 -7.08 -4.61 -21.29
N PHE A 223 -7.94 -5.46 -21.84
CA PHE A 223 -9.32 -5.58 -21.38
C PHE A 223 -9.43 -6.08 -19.94
N LEU A 224 -8.59 -7.03 -19.52
CA LEU A 224 -8.56 -7.50 -18.13
C LEU A 224 -8.15 -6.37 -17.17
N PHE A 225 -7.07 -5.66 -17.43
CA PHE A 225 -6.62 -4.55 -16.58
C PHE A 225 -7.62 -3.38 -16.61
N ALA A 226 -8.15 -3.01 -17.77
CA ALA A 226 -9.15 -1.95 -17.89
C ALA A 226 -10.45 -2.31 -17.17
N GLY A 227 -10.94 -3.54 -17.33
CA GLY A 227 -12.12 -4.05 -16.61
C GLY A 227 -11.91 -4.06 -15.10
N SER A 228 -10.73 -4.54 -14.64
CA SER A 228 -10.37 -4.47 -13.21
C SER A 228 -10.35 -3.02 -12.71
N THR A 229 -9.70 -2.10 -13.45
CA THR A 229 -9.67 -0.68 -13.13
C THR A 229 -11.08 -0.08 -13.02
N GLY A 230 -11.96 -0.43 -13.98
CA GLY A 230 -13.36 -0.01 -13.96
C GLY A 230 -14.10 -0.48 -12.71
N ILE A 231 -13.91 -1.73 -12.29
CA ILE A 231 -14.51 -2.28 -11.06
C ILE A 231 -13.98 -1.57 -9.81
N LEU A 232 -12.67 -1.30 -9.74
CA LEU A 232 -12.08 -0.54 -8.64
C LEU A 232 -12.69 0.86 -8.55
N LEU A 233 -12.81 1.58 -9.68
CA LEU A 233 -13.42 2.91 -9.73
C LEU A 233 -14.91 2.91 -9.34
N ILE A 234 -15.67 1.95 -9.83
CA ILE A 234 -17.09 1.76 -9.44
C ILE A 234 -17.18 1.54 -7.93
N CYS A 235 -16.32 0.69 -7.37
CA CYS A 235 -16.30 0.43 -5.94
C CYS A 235 -15.95 1.71 -5.13
N ILE A 236 -15.00 2.55 -5.60
CA ILE A 236 -14.70 3.86 -4.96
C ILE A 236 -15.97 4.73 -4.95
N VAL A 237 -16.70 4.82 -6.05
CA VAL A 237 -17.95 5.61 -6.11
C VAL A 237 -18.97 5.09 -5.10
N MET A 238 -19.14 3.76 -5.00
CA MET A 238 -20.07 3.10 -4.09
C MET A 238 -19.72 3.25 -2.60
N THR A 239 -18.45 3.59 -2.25
CA THR A 239 -18.09 3.93 -0.87
C THR A 239 -18.76 5.21 -0.38
N LEU A 240 -19.17 6.10 -1.28
CA LEU A 240 -19.64 7.47 -1.01
C LEU A 240 -18.66 8.27 -0.11
N SER A 241 -17.36 7.98 -0.21
CA SER A 241 -16.31 8.69 0.51
C SER A 241 -15.87 9.92 -0.27
N ARG A 242 -16.23 11.11 0.21
CA ARG A 242 -15.82 12.40 -0.40
C ARG A 242 -14.31 12.53 -0.49
N GLY A 243 -13.60 12.15 0.58
CA GLY A 243 -12.13 12.13 0.59
C GLY A 243 -11.55 11.18 -0.45
N GLY A 244 -12.13 9.98 -0.61
CA GLY A 244 -11.75 9.02 -1.63
C GLY A 244 -11.94 9.56 -3.05
N TRP A 245 -13.04 10.28 -3.32
CA TRP A 245 -13.28 10.89 -4.63
C TRP A 245 -12.30 12.02 -4.95
N VAL A 246 -11.99 12.87 -3.97
CA VAL A 246 -10.94 13.91 -4.12
C VAL A 246 -9.57 13.25 -4.35
N GLY A 247 -9.22 12.23 -3.57
CA GLY A 247 -7.97 11.49 -3.71
C GLY A 247 -7.80 10.88 -5.10
N ILE A 248 -8.83 10.17 -5.61
CA ILE A 248 -8.74 9.53 -6.94
C ILE A 248 -8.76 10.56 -8.07
N ALA A 249 -9.45 11.70 -7.90
CA ALA A 249 -9.43 12.79 -8.87
C ALA A 249 -8.04 13.45 -8.97
N LEU A 250 -7.38 13.69 -7.83
CA LEU A 250 -5.99 14.18 -7.80
C LEU A 250 -5.01 13.17 -8.40
N ALA A 251 -5.19 11.88 -8.11
CA ALA A 251 -4.40 10.83 -8.73
C ALA A 251 -4.60 10.78 -10.25
N ALA A 252 -5.83 10.86 -10.73
CA ALA A 252 -6.13 10.88 -12.16
C ALA A 252 -5.50 12.11 -12.85
N LEU A 253 -5.61 13.29 -12.24
CA LEU A 253 -4.98 14.52 -12.73
C LEU A 253 -3.46 14.34 -12.81
N ALA A 254 -2.82 13.87 -11.74
CA ALA A 254 -1.38 13.61 -11.73
C ALA A 254 -0.96 12.62 -12.82
N PHE A 255 -1.68 11.50 -12.98
CA PHE A 255 -1.40 10.52 -14.03
C PHE A 255 -1.48 11.12 -15.43
N VAL A 256 -2.54 11.86 -15.73
CA VAL A 256 -2.75 12.48 -17.03
C VAL A 256 -1.66 13.52 -17.35
N LEU A 257 -1.28 14.34 -16.38
CA LEU A 257 -0.21 15.34 -16.55
C LEU A 257 1.15 14.69 -16.84
N LEU A 258 1.41 13.49 -16.29
CA LEU A 258 2.67 12.77 -16.49
C LEU A 258 2.71 11.96 -17.79
N VAL A 259 1.56 11.43 -18.23
CA VAL A 259 1.48 10.56 -19.41
C VAL A 259 1.24 11.37 -20.69
N ASP A 260 0.16 12.09 -20.74
CA ASP A 260 -0.18 13.00 -21.84
C ASP A 260 -1.23 14.03 -21.41
N LYS A 261 -0.79 15.28 -21.23
CA LYS A 261 -1.67 16.38 -20.83
C LYS A 261 -2.80 16.70 -21.84
N LYS A 262 -2.68 16.24 -23.10
CA LYS A 262 -3.76 16.39 -24.10
C LYS A 262 -5.02 15.61 -23.72
N LEU A 263 -4.87 14.57 -22.89
CA LEU A 263 -6.02 13.82 -22.37
C LEU A 263 -6.98 14.68 -21.51
N LEU A 264 -6.51 15.82 -20.98
CA LEU A 264 -7.39 16.78 -20.29
C LEU A 264 -8.46 17.37 -21.21
N LEU A 265 -8.14 17.55 -22.50
CA LEU A 265 -9.09 18.07 -23.49
C LEU A 265 -10.28 17.14 -23.70
N LEU A 266 -10.10 15.84 -23.50
CA LEU A 266 -11.17 14.83 -23.56
C LEU A 266 -11.73 14.51 -22.17
N GLY A 267 -10.86 14.42 -21.17
CA GLY A 267 -11.22 14.02 -19.82
C GLY A 267 -12.15 15.02 -19.13
N VAL A 268 -11.89 16.30 -19.26
CA VAL A 268 -12.74 17.36 -18.64
C VAL A 268 -14.16 17.32 -19.20
N PRO A 269 -14.40 17.33 -20.53
CA PRO A 269 -15.76 17.20 -21.08
C PRO A 269 -16.44 15.87 -20.71
N MET A 270 -15.67 14.76 -20.66
CA MET A 270 -16.22 13.46 -20.24
C MET A 270 -16.68 13.45 -18.78
N VAL A 271 -15.90 14.07 -17.88
CA VAL A 271 -16.30 14.20 -16.46
C VAL A 271 -17.54 15.08 -16.34
N LEU A 272 -17.52 16.26 -16.96
CA LEU A 272 -18.66 17.19 -16.92
C LEU A 272 -19.93 16.57 -17.55
N GLY A 273 -19.80 15.90 -18.69
CA GLY A 273 -20.91 15.17 -19.31
C GLY A 273 -21.38 13.99 -18.47
N GLY A 274 -20.45 13.27 -17.84
CA GLY A 274 -20.75 12.16 -16.95
C GLY A 274 -21.56 12.54 -15.71
N LEU A 275 -21.33 13.76 -15.17
CA LEU A 275 -22.10 14.26 -14.03
C LEU A 275 -23.61 14.29 -14.29
N ALA A 276 -24.02 14.52 -15.54
CA ALA A 276 -25.45 14.53 -15.93
C ALA A 276 -26.13 13.15 -15.85
N PHE A 277 -25.34 12.07 -15.83
CA PHE A 277 -25.84 10.68 -15.74
C PHE A 277 -25.66 10.06 -14.34
N LEU A 278 -25.08 10.80 -13.37
CA LEU A 278 -24.91 10.30 -12.03
C LEU A 278 -26.25 10.25 -11.28
N PRO A 279 -26.49 9.21 -10.45
CA PRO A 279 -27.61 9.20 -9.53
C PRO A 279 -27.61 10.47 -8.66
N GLN A 280 -28.80 11.02 -8.38
CA GLN A 280 -28.94 12.26 -7.59
C GLN A 280 -28.18 12.19 -6.26
N LYS A 281 -28.20 11.04 -5.57
CA LYS A 281 -27.46 10.80 -4.33
C LYS A 281 -25.95 11.05 -4.44
N VAL A 282 -25.34 10.71 -5.58
CA VAL A 282 -23.92 10.97 -5.85
C VAL A 282 -23.69 12.46 -6.08
N VAL A 283 -24.59 13.12 -6.83
CA VAL A 283 -24.53 14.57 -7.08
C VAL A 283 -24.62 15.34 -5.76
N ASP A 284 -25.60 15.03 -4.91
CA ASP A 284 -25.81 15.66 -3.61
C ASP A 284 -24.58 15.48 -2.70
N ARG A 285 -23.96 14.30 -2.77
CA ARG A 285 -22.74 14.01 -2.02
C ARG A 285 -21.53 14.79 -2.54
N ILE A 286 -21.42 15.01 -3.86
CA ILE A 286 -20.37 15.87 -4.46
C ILE A 286 -20.58 17.33 -4.05
N THR A 287 -21.79 17.83 -4.12
CA THR A 287 -22.10 19.24 -3.77
C THR A 287 -21.92 19.52 -2.28
N SER A 288 -22.00 18.51 -1.42
CA SER A 288 -21.70 18.63 0.02
C SER A 288 -20.20 18.68 0.34
N ILE A 289 -19.30 18.52 -0.64
CA ILE A 289 -17.85 18.65 -0.41
C ILE A 289 -17.55 20.09 0.01
N GLY A 290 -16.92 20.24 1.20
CA GLY A 290 -16.59 21.57 1.74
C GLY A 290 -17.75 22.34 2.39
N SER A 291 -18.95 21.76 2.46
CA SER A 291 -20.08 22.37 3.19
C SER A 291 -19.77 22.50 4.68
N THR A 292 -19.93 23.69 5.24
CA THR A 292 -19.78 23.97 6.67
C THR A 292 -21.04 23.66 7.48
N VAL A 293 -22.14 23.25 6.83
CA VAL A 293 -23.39 22.84 7.46
C VAL A 293 -23.44 21.34 7.70
N ASP A 294 -22.64 20.56 6.97
CA ASP A 294 -22.54 19.10 7.10
C ASP A 294 -21.94 18.72 8.48
N SER A 295 -22.67 17.95 9.25
CA SER A 295 -22.31 17.55 10.62
C SER A 295 -20.92 16.88 10.70
N SER A 296 -20.58 16.04 9.71
CA SER A 296 -19.28 15.36 9.63
C SER A 296 -18.13 16.34 9.38
N ASN A 297 -18.34 17.38 8.56
CA ASN A 297 -17.32 18.40 8.32
C ASN A 297 -17.13 19.28 9.55
N MET A 298 -18.23 19.71 10.21
CA MET A 298 -18.17 20.47 11.45
C MET A 298 -17.45 19.71 12.56
N TYR A 299 -17.71 18.40 12.68
CA TYR A 299 -17.03 17.53 13.65
C TYR A 299 -15.50 17.52 13.40
N ARG A 300 -15.05 17.37 12.13
CA ARG A 300 -13.64 17.42 11.76
C ARG A 300 -13.00 18.77 12.06
N ILE A 301 -13.67 19.87 11.72
CA ILE A 301 -13.14 21.22 11.99
C ILE A 301 -12.87 21.41 13.50
N LYS A 302 -13.79 20.94 14.35
CA LYS A 302 -13.60 21.01 15.81
C LYS A 302 -12.41 20.15 16.27
N ILE A 303 -12.27 18.92 15.72
CA ILE A 303 -11.10 18.06 16.00
C ILE A 303 -9.82 18.79 15.59
N TRP A 304 -9.76 19.38 14.39
CA TRP A 304 -8.57 20.07 13.89
C TRP A 304 -8.19 21.29 14.74
N GLN A 305 -9.17 22.02 15.27
CA GLN A 305 -8.91 23.14 16.19
C GLN A 305 -8.22 22.65 17.47
N ILE A 306 -8.74 21.57 18.08
CA ILE A 306 -8.14 20.98 19.29
C ILE A 306 -6.78 20.37 18.97
N THR A 307 -6.65 19.63 17.85
CA THR A 307 -5.37 19.03 17.44
C THR A 307 -4.29 20.09 17.24
N ARG A 308 -4.66 21.27 16.69
CA ARG A 308 -3.73 22.39 16.58
C ARG A 308 -3.23 22.88 17.97
N ASP A 309 -4.11 22.88 18.97
CA ASP A 309 -3.72 23.25 20.32
C ASP A 309 -2.79 22.17 20.94
N VAL A 310 -3.07 20.89 20.71
CA VAL A 310 -2.17 19.77 21.07
C VAL A 310 -0.78 19.94 20.41
N ILE A 311 -0.74 20.27 19.11
CA ILE A 311 0.52 20.52 18.39
C ILE A 311 1.26 21.71 19.00
N ARG A 312 0.58 22.82 19.27
CA ARG A 312 1.20 24.03 19.85
C ARG A 312 1.87 23.75 21.19
N ASP A 313 1.23 22.92 22.03
CA ASP A 313 1.72 22.62 23.37
C ASP A 313 2.81 21.52 23.36
N ASN A 314 2.98 20.78 22.25
CA ASN A 314 3.91 19.67 22.07
C ASN A 314 4.76 19.78 20.79
N MET A 315 5.13 20.99 20.37
CA MET A 315 5.73 21.28 19.06
C MET A 315 6.98 20.47 18.71
N VAL A 316 7.85 20.21 19.68
CA VAL A 316 9.20 19.68 19.41
C VAL A 316 9.19 18.17 19.25
N ALA A 317 8.69 17.45 20.25
CA ALA A 317 8.76 16.00 20.32
C ALA A 317 7.41 15.32 19.96
N GLY A 318 6.31 16.08 19.96
CA GLY A 318 4.97 15.51 19.89
C GLY A 318 4.55 14.82 21.19
N VAL A 319 3.44 14.10 21.14
CA VAL A 319 2.88 13.39 22.31
C VAL A 319 3.31 11.92 22.37
N GLY A 320 3.95 11.43 21.33
CA GLY A 320 4.29 10.03 21.14
C GLY A 320 3.65 9.47 19.85
N PHE A 321 4.39 8.58 19.17
CA PHE A 321 3.98 8.01 17.90
C PHE A 321 2.77 7.09 18.06
N GLY A 322 1.77 7.27 17.19
CA GLY A 322 0.58 6.43 17.08
C GLY A 322 -0.65 6.99 17.79
N TYR A 323 -1.79 6.37 17.51
CA TYR A 323 -3.10 6.92 17.87
C TYR A 323 -3.40 6.94 19.38
N VAL A 324 -2.80 6.02 20.17
CA VAL A 324 -3.11 5.92 21.61
C VAL A 324 -2.65 7.16 22.36
N PRO A 325 -1.35 7.58 22.32
CA PRO A 325 -0.91 8.80 22.99
C PRO A 325 -1.60 10.06 22.45
N PHE A 326 -1.91 10.10 21.14
CA PHE A 326 -2.68 11.21 20.58
C PHE A 326 -4.08 11.29 21.21
N LYS A 327 -4.84 10.19 21.23
CA LYS A 327 -6.18 10.10 21.83
C LYS A 327 -6.16 10.51 23.30
N GLU A 328 -5.27 9.94 24.10
CA GLU A 328 -5.14 10.26 25.52
C GLU A 328 -4.84 11.73 25.77
N THR A 329 -3.98 12.33 24.94
CA THR A 329 -3.69 13.76 25.05
C THR A 329 -4.89 14.59 24.62
N PHE A 330 -5.52 14.26 23.51
CA PHE A 330 -6.72 14.96 23.03
C PHE A 330 -7.85 14.97 24.07
N GLU A 331 -8.09 13.87 24.77
CA GLU A 331 -9.10 13.75 25.82
C GLU A 331 -8.83 14.65 27.03
N ARG A 332 -7.59 15.12 27.23
CA ARG A 332 -7.25 16.13 28.26
C ARG A 332 -7.78 17.53 27.90
N TYR A 333 -7.91 17.83 26.60
CA TYR A 333 -8.49 19.10 26.12
C TYR A 333 -10.02 19.06 26.07
N ILE A 334 -10.59 17.91 25.72
CA ILE A 334 -12.06 17.76 25.65
C ILE A 334 -12.50 16.31 25.91
N ARG A 335 -13.18 16.07 27.04
CA ARG A 335 -13.65 14.73 27.43
C ARG A 335 -14.97 14.32 26.79
N THR A 336 -15.75 15.29 26.32
CA THR A 336 -17.11 15.06 25.77
C THR A 336 -17.11 14.65 24.31
N MET A 337 -15.94 14.58 23.66
CA MET A 337 -15.78 14.29 22.24
C MET A 337 -14.82 13.12 22.07
N PRO A 338 -15.30 11.87 22.16
CA PRO A 338 -14.45 10.71 21.93
C PRO A 338 -13.97 10.68 20.50
N ILE A 339 -12.65 10.57 20.31
CA ILE A 339 -12.02 10.43 19.02
C ILE A 339 -11.07 9.23 19.01
N TYR A 340 -10.72 8.76 17.81
CA TYR A 340 -9.65 7.79 17.59
C TYR A 340 -8.46 8.41 16.88
N HIS A 341 -8.69 9.39 16.01
CA HIS A 341 -7.66 10.08 15.21
C HIS A 341 -8.19 11.45 14.72
N ALA A 342 -7.27 12.32 14.23
CA ALA A 342 -7.61 13.69 13.83
C ALA A 342 -8.39 13.80 12.50
N HIS A 343 -8.65 12.73 11.78
CA HIS A 343 -9.17 12.78 10.40
C HIS A 343 -8.38 13.73 9.48
N ASN A 344 -7.08 13.82 9.69
CA ASN A 344 -6.12 14.56 8.88
C ASN A 344 -4.72 14.04 9.19
N THR A 345 -4.10 13.37 8.24
CA THR A 345 -2.77 12.76 8.41
C THR A 345 -1.71 13.77 8.83
N TYR A 346 -1.77 14.97 8.30
CA TYR A 346 -0.73 15.98 8.52
C TYR A 346 -0.79 16.55 9.94
N LEU A 347 -2.00 16.82 10.42
CA LEU A 347 -2.20 17.28 11.80
C LEU A 347 -1.89 16.17 12.80
N GLU A 348 -2.31 14.93 12.52
CA GLU A 348 -2.04 13.78 13.40
C GLU A 348 -0.53 13.56 13.53
N VAL A 349 0.17 13.40 12.42
CA VAL A 349 1.62 13.19 12.42
C VAL A 349 2.36 14.33 13.12
N ALA A 350 1.94 15.61 12.92
CA ALA A 350 2.53 16.74 13.62
C ALA A 350 2.26 16.69 15.14
N ALA A 351 1.11 16.19 15.57
CA ALA A 351 0.80 16.02 17.00
C ALA A 351 1.58 14.86 17.61
N GLU A 352 1.72 13.72 16.89
CA GLU A 352 2.38 12.52 17.36
C GLU A 352 3.91 12.66 17.49
N ILE A 353 4.57 13.16 16.43
CA ILE A 353 6.05 13.18 16.33
C ILE A 353 6.65 14.59 16.32
N GLY A 354 5.82 15.60 16.60
CA GLY A 354 6.22 17.00 16.60
C GLY A 354 6.50 17.57 15.22
N LEU A 355 6.77 18.88 15.14
CA LEU A 355 7.00 19.56 13.86
C LEU A 355 8.28 19.09 13.17
N ILE A 356 9.31 18.72 13.92
CA ILE A 356 10.56 18.19 13.35
C ILE A 356 10.28 16.87 12.65
N GLY A 357 9.59 15.94 13.31
CA GLY A 357 9.20 14.67 12.73
C GLY A 357 8.26 14.83 11.54
N PHE A 358 7.31 15.75 11.64
CA PHE A 358 6.41 16.10 10.53
C PHE A 358 7.17 16.57 9.28
N ILE A 359 8.19 17.43 9.42
CA ILE A 359 9.03 17.85 8.28
C ILE A 359 9.67 16.64 7.60
N PHE A 360 10.23 15.70 8.37
CA PHE A 360 10.85 14.50 7.80
C PHE A 360 9.82 13.54 7.18
N PHE A 361 8.62 13.44 7.73
CA PHE A 361 7.51 12.73 7.08
C PHE A 361 7.17 13.32 5.71
N ILE A 362 7.05 14.65 5.63
CA ILE A 362 6.81 15.35 4.36
C ILE A 362 7.98 15.15 3.39
N LEU A 363 9.21 15.21 3.87
CA LEU A 363 10.40 14.92 3.06
C LEU A 363 10.41 13.48 2.54
N LEU A 364 9.94 12.49 3.31
CA LEU A 364 9.78 11.11 2.87
C LEU A 364 8.79 11.02 1.69
N LEU A 365 7.62 11.66 1.80
CA LEU A 365 6.62 11.68 0.73
C LEU A 365 7.15 12.35 -0.55
N PHE A 366 7.72 13.55 -0.43
CA PHE A 366 8.29 14.27 -1.57
C PHE A 366 9.50 13.58 -2.18
N SER A 367 10.36 12.95 -1.37
CA SER A 367 11.48 12.15 -1.86
C SER A 367 10.98 10.95 -2.66
N SER A 368 9.93 10.29 -2.17
CA SER A 368 9.31 9.16 -2.89
C SER A 368 8.74 9.61 -4.25
N LEU A 369 8.06 10.76 -4.30
CA LEU A 369 7.59 11.37 -5.55
C LEU A 369 8.76 11.72 -6.49
N LYS A 370 9.81 12.37 -5.97
CA LYS A 370 11.01 12.74 -6.75
C LYS A 370 11.69 11.51 -7.34
N TYR A 371 11.92 10.48 -6.53
CA TYR A 371 12.59 9.26 -6.98
C TYR A 371 11.74 8.50 -8.00
N THR A 372 10.43 8.41 -7.79
CA THR A 372 9.49 7.84 -8.78
C THR A 372 9.53 8.61 -10.10
N TYR A 373 9.50 9.94 -10.05
CA TYR A 373 9.52 10.77 -11.25
C TYR A 373 10.84 10.63 -12.02
N VAL A 374 11.98 10.78 -11.33
CA VAL A 374 13.29 10.81 -11.98
C VAL A 374 13.69 9.44 -12.54
N ASN A 375 13.40 8.36 -11.81
CA ASN A 375 13.92 7.05 -12.20
C ASN A 375 12.89 6.22 -12.99
N LEU A 376 11.59 6.38 -12.75
CA LEU A 376 10.57 5.58 -13.43
C LEU A 376 9.82 6.37 -14.50
N VAL A 377 9.23 7.52 -14.16
CA VAL A 377 8.42 8.29 -15.12
C VAL A 377 9.26 8.77 -16.30
N LYS A 378 10.52 9.13 -16.07
CA LYS A 378 11.47 9.52 -17.11
C LYS A 378 12.19 8.35 -17.81
N SER A 379 11.95 7.11 -17.40
CA SER A 379 12.54 5.94 -18.05
C SER A 379 12.14 5.84 -19.53
N GLN A 380 13.07 5.40 -20.37
CA GLN A 380 12.82 5.13 -21.80
C GLN A 380 11.98 3.86 -21.98
N ASP A 381 12.03 2.93 -21.03
CA ASP A 381 11.18 1.75 -21.05
C ASP A 381 9.74 2.12 -20.65
N LYS A 382 8.82 1.84 -21.56
CA LYS A 382 7.38 2.14 -21.39
C LYS A 382 6.75 1.46 -20.18
N TYR A 383 7.27 0.29 -19.76
CA TYR A 383 6.79 -0.41 -18.57
C TYR A 383 7.04 0.44 -17.33
N TYR A 384 8.30 0.83 -17.10
CA TYR A 384 8.67 1.64 -15.93
C TYR A 384 8.03 3.02 -15.98
N LYS A 385 7.95 3.63 -17.17
CA LYS A 385 7.31 4.93 -17.36
C LYS A 385 5.85 4.92 -16.91
N TYR A 386 5.04 3.99 -17.38
CA TYR A 386 3.61 3.96 -17.05
C TYR A 386 3.33 3.41 -15.65
N LEU A 387 4.11 2.43 -15.19
CA LEU A 387 4.09 1.98 -13.81
C LEU A 387 4.46 3.15 -12.86
N GLY A 388 5.54 3.87 -13.16
CA GLY A 388 5.98 5.03 -12.40
C GLY A 388 4.93 6.15 -12.35
N ALA A 389 4.25 6.42 -13.45
CA ALA A 389 3.14 7.38 -13.48
C ALA A 389 1.97 6.94 -12.57
N GLY A 390 1.63 5.64 -12.58
CA GLY A 390 0.62 5.06 -11.68
C GLY A 390 1.03 5.15 -10.21
N LEU A 391 2.28 4.81 -9.87
CA LEU A 391 2.81 4.88 -8.51
C LEU A 391 2.90 6.34 -8.01
N PHE A 392 3.33 7.27 -8.84
CA PHE A 392 3.34 8.70 -8.52
C PHE A 392 1.93 9.20 -8.23
N ALA A 393 0.98 8.86 -9.10
CA ALA A 393 -0.43 9.21 -8.94
C ALA A 393 -1.03 8.60 -7.66
N SER A 394 -0.65 7.37 -7.29
CA SER A 394 -1.05 6.71 -6.04
C SER A 394 -0.63 7.53 -4.82
N ILE A 395 0.62 7.99 -4.76
CA ILE A 395 1.11 8.84 -3.66
C ILE A 395 0.37 10.19 -3.63
N ILE A 396 0.19 10.85 -4.78
CA ILE A 396 -0.59 12.11 -4.83
C ILE A 396 -2.03 11.89 -4.36
N GLY A 397 -2.66 10.79 -4.77
CA GLY A 397 -4.02 10.45 -4.37
C GLY A 397 -4.18 10.28 -2.86
N ILE A 398 -3.29 9.51 -2.23
CA ILE A 398 -3.36 9.29 -0.78
C ILE A 398 -2.95 10.55 0.01
N MET A 399 -2.01 11.36 -0.51
CA MET A 399 -1.70 12.66 0.08
C MET A 399 -2.92 13.59 0.07
N GLY A 400 -3.69 13.60 -1.02
CA GLY A 400 -4.94 14.36 -1.10
C GLY A 400 -6.03 13.83 -0.17
N HIS A 401 -6.20 12.51 -0.10
CA HIS A 401 -7.13 11.89 0.85
C HIS A 401 -6.73 12.17 2.29
N GLY A 402 -5.44 12.17 2.59
CA GLY A 402 -4.86 12.46 3.91
C GLY A 402 -5.17 13.85 4.47
N LEU A 403 -5.68 14.79 3.66
CA LEU A 403 -6.20 16.09 4.14
C LEU A 403 -7.48 15.96 4.97
N VAL A 404 -8.24 14.87 4.79
CA VAL A 404 -9.54 14.66 5.42
C VAL A 404 -9.68 13.29 6.11
N GLU A 405 -8.62 12.47 6.08
CA GLU A 405 -8.55 11.19 6.77
C GLU A 405 -7.11 10.88 7.21
N HIS A 406 -6.90 9.90 8.10
CA HIS A 406 -5.55 9.53 8.57
C HIS A 406 -5.14 8.14 8.07
N PHE A 407 -4.37 8.07 6.99
CA PHE A 407 -4.00 6.82 6.34
C PHE A 407 -2.93 5.99 7.08
N LEU A 408 -2.30 6.52 8.13
CA LEU A 408 -1.36 5.77 8.98
C LEU A 408 -2.02 5.24 10.28
N TYR A 409 -3.35 5.17 10.32
CA TYR A 409 -4.10 4.71 11.50
C TYR A 409 -4.50 3.23 11.42
N ILE A 410 -5.01 2.78 10.27
CA ILE A 410 -5.51 1.42 10.11
C ILE A 410 -4.41 0.49 9.59
N PRO A 411 -4.16 -0.67 10.24
CA PRO A 411 -3.07 -1.57 9.89
C PRO A 411 -3.00 -1.93 8.40
N ARG A 412 -4.14 -2.28 7.78
CA ARG A 412 -4.20 -2.66 6.36
C ARG A 412 -3.83 -1.51 5.42
N ILE A 413 -4.12 -0.26 5.81
CA ILE A 413 -3.74 0.92 5.01
C ILE A 413 -2.26 1.24 5.21
N ILE A 414 -1.75 1.14 6.44
CA ILE A 414 -0.30 1.24 6.74
C ILE A 414 0.46 0.23 5.87
N PHE A 415 0.04 -1.03 5.86
CA PHE A 415 0.67 -2.07 5.03
C PHE A 415 0.59 -1.73 3.54
N THR A 416 -0.58 -1.30 3.04
CA THR A 416 -0.74 -0.90 1.64
C THR A 416 0.20 0.25 1.26
N PHE A 417 0.32 1.26 2.10
CA PHE A 417 1.22 2.39 1.89
C PHE A 417 2.69 1.92 1.77
N TRP A 418 3.15 1.09 2.70
CA TRP A 418 4.51 0.54 2.65
C TRP A 418 4.74 -0.43 1.48
N ILE A 419 3.72 -1.19 1.07
CA ILE A 419 3.78 -2.02 -0.15
C ILE A 419 3.95 -1.14 -1.39
N VAL A 420 3.21 -0.04 -1.51
CA VAL A 420 3.35 0.90 -2.64
C VAL A 420 4.74 1.51 -2.68
N LEU A 421 5.29 1.96 -1.54
CA LEU A 421 6.67 2.43 -1.45
C LEU A 421 7.67 1.30 -1.78
N GLY A 422 7.40 0.07 -1.35
CA GLY A 422 8.19 -1.12 -1.69
C GLY A 422 8.21 -1.38 -3.20
N ILE A 423 7.08 -1.24 -3.89
CA ILE A 423 7.02 -1.34 -5.35
C ILE A 423 7.88 -0.24 -6.01
N ILE A 424 7.82 0.99 -5.52
CA ILE A 424 8.64 2.10 -6.04
C ILE A 424 10.13 1.75 -5.94
N PHE A 425 10.63 1.38 -4.77
CA PHE A 425 12.04 1.06 -4.58
C PHE A 425 12.47 -0.18 -5.36
N THR A 426 11.63 -1.21 -5.38
CA THR A 426 11.88 -2.42 -6.16
C THR A 426 11.95 -2.12 -7.66
N ALA A 427 10.98 -1.36 -8.20
CA ALA A 427 10.95 -0.99 -9.61
C ALA A 427 12.17 -0.18 -10.04
N ILE A 428 12.63 0.76 -9.19
CA ILE A 428 13.84 1.56 -9.44
C ILE A 428 15.08 0.67 -9.47
N ASN A 429 15.19 -0.30 -8.55
CA ASN A 429 16.32 -1.20 -8.51
C ASN A 429 16.34 -2.15 -9.72
N VAL A 430 15.19 -2.69 -10.10
CA VAL A 430 15.07 -3.60 -11.26
C VAL A 430 15.38 -2.84 -12.56
N GLU A 431 14.87 -1.61 -12.73
CA GLU A 431 15.17 -0.76 -13.88
C GLU A 431 16.67 -0.45 -13.98
N LYS A 432 17.32 -0.18 -12.83
CA LYS A 432 18.75 0.07 -12.77
C LYS A 432 19.56 -1.17 -13.19
N LEU A 433 19.20 -2.35 -12.68
CA LEU A 433 19.87 -3.61 -13.04
C LEU A 433 19.72 -3.93 -14.52
N GLU A 434 18.51 -3.86 -15.08
CA GLU A 434 18.28 -4.11 -16.52
C GLU A 434 19.06 -3.11 -17.42
N ARG A 435 19.21 -1.87 -16.96
CA ARG A 435 19.99 -0.86 -17.68
C ARG A 435 21.51 -1.14 -17.63
N GLU A 436 22.01 -1.56 -16.47
CA GLU A 436 23.42 -1.94 -16.30
C GLU A 436 23.75 -3.17 -17.18
N GLU A 437 22.94 -4.23 -17.15
CA GLU A 437 23.08 -5.41 -17.99
C GLU A 437 23.08 -5.06 -19.49
N SER A 438 22.19 -4.15 -19.92
CA SER A 438 22.13 -3.74 -21.33
C SER A 438 23.36 -2.93 -21.77
N LEU A 439 23.97 -2.14 -20.90
CA LEU A 439 25.21 -1.41 -21.20
C LEU A 439 26.40 -2.36 -21.29
N GLU A 440 26.53 -3.32 -20.40
CA GLU A 440 27.59 -4.35 -20.46
C GLU A 440 27.48 -5.20 -21.73
N GLU A 441 26.26 -5.55 -22.17
CA GLU A 441 26.08 -6.27 -23.44
C GLU A 441 26.52 -5.45 -24.66
N ILE A 442 26.30 -4.13 -24.65
CA ILE A 442 26.74 -3.24 -25.76
C ILE A 442 28.26 -3.16 -25.76
N GLU A 443 28.90 -2.90 -24.62
CA GLU A 443 30.34 -2.80 -24.48
C GLU A 443 31.05 -4.09 -24.93
N ASN A 444 30.56 -5.25 -24.50
CA ASN A 444 31.07 -6.54 -24.91
C ASN A 444 30.94 -6.77 -26.43
N LYS A 445 29.85 -6.34 -27.05
CA LYS A 445 29.68 -6.44 -28.52
C LYS A 445 30.63 -5.53 -29.30
N ASP A 446 30.91 -4.35 -28.76
CA ASP A 446 31.80 -3.41 -29.41
C ASP A 446 33.27 -3.86 -29.26
N ASN A 447 33.66 -4.38 -28.10
CA ASN A 447 34.99 -5.00 -27.90
C ASN A 447 35.22 -6.20 -28.86
N LEU A 448 34.21 -7.08 -29.01
CA LEU A 448 34.30 -8.19 -29.97
C LEU A 448 34.41 -7.74 -31.42
N LYS A 449 33.83 -6.60 -31.81
CA LYS A 449 33.97 -6.04 -33.15
C LYS A 449 35.41 -5.48 -33.37
N GLU A 450 35.95 -4.81 -32.36
CA GLU A 450 37.33 -4.30 -32.42
C GLU A 450 38.35 -5.43 -32.51
N GLU A 451 38.20 -6.51 -31.72
CA GLU A 451 39.04 -7.70 -31.82
C GLU A 451 38.99 -8.32 -33.21
N ASN A 452 37.80 -8.49 -33.80
CA ASN A 452 37.63 -9.06 -35.14
C ASN A 452 38.23 -8.17 -36.25
N ILE A 453 38.23 -6.83 -36.08
CA ILE A 453 38.86 -5.90 -37.03
C ILE A 453 40.39 -6.02 -36.94
N ILE A 454 40.96 -6.09 -35.74
CA ILE A 454 42.40 -6.24 -35.52
C ILE A 454 42.90 -7.59 -36.08
N GLU A 455 42.16 -8.68 -35.89
CA GLU A 455 42.49 -9.98 -36.48
C GLU A 455 42.44 -9.94 -38.02
N ALA A 456 41.46 -9.25 -38.61
CA ALA A 456 41.31 -9.14 -40.06
C ALA A 456 42.40 -8.26 -40.69
N GLU A 457 42.96 -7.29 -39.98
CA GLU A 457 44.09 -6.44 -40.45
C GLU A 457 45.45 -7.11 -40.26
N THR A 458 45.52 -8.19 -39.50
CA THR A 458 46.79 -8.90 -39.19
C THR A 458 47.03 -10.10 -40.13
N ILE A 459 46.05 -10.47 -40.96
CA ILE A 459 46.13 -11.50 -42.01
C ILE A 459 46.39 -10.84 -43.37
#